data_af3f2536a826ac8251a97f945e3c4610
#
_entry.id   af3f2536a826ac8251a97f945e3c4610
#
_cell.length_a   1.000
_cell.length_b   1.000
_cell.length_c   1.000
_cell.angle_alpha   90.00
_cell.angle_beta   90.00
_cell.angle_gamma   90.00
#
_symmetry.space_group_name_H-M   'P 1'
#
loop_
_entity.id
_entity.type
_entity.pdbx_description
1 polymer ?
#
loop_
_entity_poly.entity_id
_entity_poly.type
_entity_poly.pdbx_seq_one_letter_code
_entity_poly.pdbx_strand_id
1 'polypeptide(L)'
;MGIEAVKSSTPAPCRTAIKDAINIMMTGTEKDLLSFIDRFKDEFNLLPPEDIAFPRSVNGLRKFKASGTVYTKGTPLHVRGTLLYNFYIAKNKLQYKYPLVQEGEKIKYIYLRRPNKISNENVISFLNTFPRELGVEGQIDRDAQFKKAFLDPLRIITNVIGWETEKVSNLEFLFA
;
A
#
# COMPACT_ATOMS: atom_id res chain seq x y z
N MET A 1 -3.72 17.41 -12.86
CA MET A 1 -3.48 16.21 -12.01
C MET A 1 -2.40 16.56 -10.99
N GLY A 2 -2.66 16.36 -9.69
CA GLY A 2 -1.64 16.64 -8.66
C GLY A 2 -0.59 15.52 -8.60
N ILE A 3 0.66 15.90 -8.39
CA ILE A 3 1.77 14.95 -8.20
C ILE A 3 1.53 14.15 -6.91
N GLU A 4 1.77 12.83 -6.92
CA GLU A 4 1.59 11.94 -5.75
C GLU A 4 2.39 12.38 -4.51
N ALA A 5 3.47 13.14 -4.71
CA ALA A 5 4.28 13.74 -3.63
C ALA A 5 3.49 14.68 -2.69
N VAL A 6 2.32 15.16 -3.10
CA VAL A 6 1.47 16.06 -2.29
C VAL A 6 0.11 15.46 -1.94
N LYS A 7 -0.26 14.32 -2.50
CA LYS A 7 -1.56 13.68 -2.23
C LYS A 7 -1.60 13.05 -0.84
N SER A 8 -2.63 13.38 -0.07
CA SER A 8 -2.85 12.79 1.26
C SER A 8 -3.18 11.29 1.23
N SER A 9 -3.55 10.74 0.07
CA SER A 9 -3.81 9.32 -0.14
C SER A 9 -2.53 8.48 -0.32
N THR A 10 -1.37 9.11 -0.47
CA THR A 10 -0.05 8.45 -0.53
C THR A 10 0.55 8.40 0.86
N PRO A 11 1.16 7.26 1.30
CA PRO A 11 1.85 7.17 2.58
C PRO A 11 2.93 8.25 2.75
N ALA A 12 3.04 8.82 3.95
CA ALA A 12 3.94 9.95 4.20
C ALA A 12 5.41 9.68 3.84
N PRO A 13 6.03 8.53 4.18
CA PRO A 13 7.40 8.22 3.75
C PRO A 13 7.55 8.20 2.23
N CYS A 14 6.56 7.68 1.49
CA CYS A 14 6.59 7.66 0.02
C CYS A 14 6.46 9.06 -0.56
N ARG A 15 5.67 9.97 0.05
CA ARG A 15 5.59 11.37 -0.40
C ARG A 15 6.94 12.08 -0.26
N THR A 16 7.64 11.86 0.85
CA THR A 16 8.99 12.39 1.07
C THR A 16 9.95 11.83 0.03
N ALA A 17 9.98 10.51 -0.13
CA ALA A 17 10.87 9.84 -1.09
C ALA A 17 10.61 10.28 -2.56
N ILE A 18 9.35 10.53 -2.95
CA ILE A 18 9.05 11.06 -4.30
C ILE A 18 9.63 12.48 -4.47
N LYS A 19 9.57 13.34 -3.44
CA LYS A 19 10.19 14.68 -3.48
C LYS A 19 11.70 14.58 -3.62
N ASP A 20 12.33 13.69 -2.85
CA ASP A 20 13.78 13.48 -2.92
C ASP A 20 14.21 12.92 -4.28
N ALA A 21 13.43 11.98 -4.85
CA ALA A 21 13.64 11.47 -6.20
C ALA A 21 13.54 12.58 -7.26
N ILE A 22 12.56 13.49 -7.14
CA ILE A 22 12.43 14.65 -8.05
C ILE A 22 13.68 15.55 -7.94
N ASN A 23 14.17 15.82 -6.72
CA ASN A 23 15.39 16.61 -6.54
C ASN A 23 16.60 15.94 -7.20
N ILE A 24 16.75 14.61 -7.07
CA ILE A 24 17.81 13.86 -7.76
C ILE A 24 17.67 13.97 -9.29
N MET A 25 16.44 13.89 -9.82
CA MET A 25 16.21 14.06 -11.26
C MET A 25 16.59 15.45 -11.76
N MET A 26 16.50 16.48 -10.92
CA MET A 26 16.87 17.85 -11.27
C MET A 26 18.37 18.13 -11.19
N THR A 27 19.11 17.42 -10.35
CA THR A 27 20.50 17.79 -9.97
C THR A 27 21.51 16.65 -10.15
N GLY A 28 21.05 15.41 -10.32
CA GLY A 28 21.85 14.20 -10.38
C GLY A 28 21.73 13.44 -11.69
N THR A 29 22.04 12.16 -11.63
CA THR A 29 22.01 11.24 -12.79
C THR A 29 20.99 10.13 -12.57
N GLU A 30 20.64 9.39 -13.64
CA GLU A 30 19.81 8.19 -13.55
C GLU A 30 20.41 7.14 -12.58
N LYS A 31 21.74 6.99 -12.55
CA LYS A 31 22.43 6.09 -11.63
C LYS A 31 22.20 6.49 -10.17
N ASP A 32 22.20 7.79 -9.88
CA ASP A 32 21.91 8.30 -8.53
C ASP A 32 20.48 8.01 -8.13
N LEU A 33 19.54 8.14 -9.07
CA LEU A 33 18.12 7.80 -8.85
C LEU A 33 17.94 6.30 -8.57
N LEU A 34 18.55 5.43 -9.38
CA LEU A 34 18.48 3.97 -9.17
C LEU A 34 19.05 3.56 -7.81
N SER A 35 20.18 4.16 -7.41
CA SER A 35 20.81 3.93 -6.09
C SER A 35 19.90 4.42 -4.95
N PHE A 36 19.20 5.54 -5.13
CA PHE A 36 18.23 6.05 -4.16
C PHE A 36 17.02 5.11 -4.03
N ILE A 37 16.49 4.62 -5.15
CA ILE A 37 15.37 3.69 -5.17
C ILE A 37 15.71 2.41 -4.40
N ASP A 38 16.87 1.80 -4.66
CA ASP A 38 17.33 0.60 -3.97
C ASP A 38 17.41 0.84 -2.45
N ARG A 39 18.05 1.94 -2.02
CA ARG A 39 18.17 2.30 -0.61
C ARG A 39 16.81 2.54 0.04
N PHE A 40 15.94 3.30 -0.61
CA PHE A 40 14.59 3.54 -0.07
C PHE A 40 13.76 2.27 0.01
N LYS A 41 13.93 1.31 -0.90
CA LYS A 41 13.28 0.00 -0.82
C LYS A 41 13.69 -0.75 0.45
N ASP A 42 14.96 -0.74 0.80
CA ASP A 42 15.45 -1.36 2.02
C ASP A 42 14.88 -0.67 3.28
N GLU A 43 14.87 0.66 3.31
CA GLU A 43 14.26 1.44 4.39
C GLU A 43 12.75 1.16 4.51
N PHE A 44 12.03 1.16 3.39
CA PHE A 44 10.59 0.89 3.31
C PHE A 44 10.24 -0.48 3.88
N ASN A 45 11.07 -1.49 3.65
CA ASN A 45 10.88 -2.84 4.15
C ASN A 45 10.99 -2.94 5.67
N LEU A 46 11.62 -1.98 6.32
CA LEU A 46 11.76 -1.90 7.79
C LEU A 46 10.65 -1.06 8.45
N LEU A 47 9.90 -0.27 7.68
CA LEU A 47 8.83 0.58 8.22
C LEU A 47 7.67 -0.27 8.77
N PRO A 48 7.00 0.20 9.84
CA PRO A 48 5.81 -0.46 10.36
C PRO A 48 4.65 -0.38 9.36
N PRO A 49 3.68 -1.32 9.42
CA PRO A 49 2.51 -1.32 8.54
C PRO A 49 1.75 0.02 8.52
N GLU A 50 1.70 0.68 9.66
CA GLU A 50 1.02 1.95 9.86
C GLU A 50 1.59 3.09 8.98
N ASP A 51 2.88 3.03 8.64
CA ASP A 51 3.57 4.07 7.86
C ASP A 51 3.55 3.81 6.35
N ILE A 52 3.35 2.55 5.94
CA ILE A 52 3.33 2.17 4.53
C ILE A 52 1.94 1.94 3.95
N ALA A 53 0.91 1.86 4.79
CA ALA A 53 -0.47 1.67 4.36
C ALA A 53 -1.06 2.94 3.74
N PHE A 54 -1.97 2.77 2.76
CA PHE A 54 -2.62 3.86 2.06
C PHE A 54 -3.74 4.49 2.88
N PRO A 55 -3.69 5.81 3.18
CA PRO A 55 -4.80 6.51 3.82
C PRO A 55 -5.98 6.68 2.87
N ARG A 56 -7.21 6.44 3.35
CA ARG A 56 -8.45 6.66 2.61
C ARG A 56 -9.61 6.94 3.57
N SER A 57 -10.60 7.71 3.12
CA SER A 57 -11.91 7.71 3.76
C SER A 57 -12.75 6.56 3.21
N VAL A 58 -13.48 5.86 4.07
CA VAL A 58 -14.29 4.72 3.67
C VAL A 58 -15.77 5.11 3.62
N ASN A 59 -16.40 4.89 2.46
CA ASN A 59 -17.81 5.10 2.23
C ASN A 59 -18.42 3.89 1.55
N GLY A 60 -19.69 3.60 1.84
CA GLY A 60 -20.41 2.49 1.23
C GLY A 60 -20.32 1.17 2.00
N LEU A 61 -19.93 1.18 3.28
CA LEU A 61 -19.90 -0.03 4.11
C LEU A 61 -21.24 -0.76 4.12
N ARG A 62 -22.35 -0.01 4.27
CA ARG A 62 -23.70 -0.59 4.24
C ARG A 62 -24.08 -1.13 2.86
N LYS A 63 -23.69 -0.41 1.80
CA LYS A 63 -23.99 -0.79 0.40
C LYS A 63 -23.33 -2.11 0.00
N PHE A 64 -22.10 -2.33 0.45
CA PHE A 64 -21.28 -3.48 0.03
C PHE A 64 -21.29 -4.64 1.03
N LYS A 65 -21.90 -4.49 2.21
CA LYS A 65 -22.10 -5.57 3.16
C LYS A 65 -23.13 -6.56 2.61
N ALA A 66 -22.85 -7.85 2.69
CA ALA A 66 -23.75 -8.89 2.18
C ALA A 66 -24.17 -9.87 3.28
N SER A 67 -25.37 -10.42 3.14
CA SER A 67 -25.85 -11.54 3.94
C SER A 67 -25.18 -12.83 3.46
N GLY A 68 -24.54 -13.56 4.38
CA GLY A 68 -23.86 -14.83 4.08
C GLY A 68 -22.43 -14.72 3.56
N THR A 69 -21.98 -13.52 3.11
CA THR A 69 -20.59 -13.22 2.78
C THR A 69 -20.17 -11.92 3.44
N VAL A 70 -18.86 -11.67 3.56
CA VAL A 70 -18.38 -10.44 4.21
C VAL A 70 -18.68 -9.20 3.35
N TYR A 71 -18.63 -9.35 2.03
CA TYR A 71 -18.86 -8.27 1.06
C TYR A 71 -19.42 -8.79 -0.27
N THR A 72 -19.98 -7.89 -1.10
CA THR A 72 -20.50 -8.19 -2.44
C THR A 72 -19.42 -8.13 -3.52
N LYS A 73 -19.67 -8.76 -4.68
CA LYS A 73 -18.82 -8.63 -5.87
C LYS A 73 -18.73 -7.15 -6.30
N GLY A 74 -17.55 -6.70 -6.70
CA GLY A 74 -17.32 -5.32 -7.15
C GLY A 74 -17.08 -4.32 -6.02
N THR A 75 -16.95 -4.76 -4.78
CA THR A 75 -16.58 -3.90 -3.65
C THR A 75 -15.19 -3.27 -3.87
N PRO A 76 -15.05 -1.95 -3.76
CA PRO A 76 -13.75 -1.28 -3.82
C PRO A 76 -12.77 -1.83 -2.79
N LEU A 77 -11.47 -1.88 -3.15
CA LEU A 77 -10.44 -2.55 -2.36
C LEU A 77 -10.39 -2.09 -0.90
N HIS A 78 -10.37 -0.77 -0.64
CA HIS A 78 -10.33 -0.21 0.71
C HIS A 78 -11.60 -0.48 1.52
N VAL A 79 -12.77 -0.51 0.87
CA VAL A 79 -14.05 -0.87 1.51
C VAL A 79 -14.06 -2.36 1.84
N ARG A 80 -13.58 -3.21 0.93
CA ARG A 80 -13.43 -4.65 1.16
C ARG A 80 -12.51 -4.92 2.35
N GLY A 81 -11.33 -4.28 2.37
CA GLY A 81 -10.40 -4.39 3.50
C GLY A 81 -11.02 -3.97 4.83
N THR A 82 -11.90 -2.96 4.82
CA THR A 82 -12.60 -2.48 6.02
C THR A 82 -13.69 -3.45 6.48
N LEU A 83 -14.48 -4.01 5.56
CA LEU A 83 -15.48 -5.03 5.90
C LEU A 83 -14.83 -6.29 6.47
N LEU A 84 -13.68 -6.70 5.91
CA LEU A 84 -12.88 -7.81 6.43
C LEU A 84 -12.34 -7.49 7.82
N TYR A 85 -11.78 -6.31 8.04
CA TYR A 85 -11.33 -5.86 9.35
C TYR A 85 -12.46 -5.95 10.38
N ASN A 86 -13.60 -5.31 10.11
CA ASN A 86 -14.75 -5.32 11.03
C ASN A 86 -15.23 -6.74 11.33
N PHE A 87 -15.29 -7.61 10.32
CA PHE A 87 -15.68 -9.00 10.47
C PHE A 87 -14.71 -9.77 11.38
N TYR A 88 -13.40 -9.71 11.11
CA TYR A 88 -12.42 -10.47 11.87
C TYR A 88 -12.18 -9.92 13.28
N ILE A 89 -12.26 -8.61 13.49
CA ILE A 89 -12.20 -8.00 14.81
C ILE A 89 -13.40 -8.48 15.66
N ALA A 90 -14.61 -8.48 15.10
CA ALA A 90 -15.79 -8.97 15.80
C ALA A 90 -15.72 -10.49 16.05
N LYS A 91 -15.35 -11.29 15.05
CA LYS A 91 -15.21 -12.75 15.15
C LYS A 91 -14.23 -13.19 16.22
N ASN A 92 -13.12 -12.46 16.37
CA ASN A 92 -12.08 -12.74 17.36
C ASN A 92 -12.28 -12.00 18.70
N LYS A 93 -13.40 -11.28 18.87
CA LYS A 93 -13.73 -10.54 20.10
C LYS A 93 -12.67 -9.51 20.49
N LEU A 94 -12.08 -8.84 19.50
CA LEU A 94 -10.97 -7.87 19.67
C LEU A 94 -11.44 -6.41 19.75
N GLN A 95 -12.77 -6.15 19.83
CA GLN A 95 -13.34 -4.80 19.83
C GLN A 95 -12.88 -3.94 21.01
N TYR A 96 -12.47 -4.56 22.11
CA TYR A 96 -11.92 -3.85 23.26
C TYR A 96 -10.59 -3.13 22.96
N LYS A 97 -9.84 -3.62 21.96
CA LYS A 97 -8.55 -3.07 21.54
C LYS A 97 -8.65 -2.32 20.20
N TYR A 98 -9.46 -2.84 19.30
CA TYR A 98 -9.62 -2.35 17.93
C TYR A 98 -11.07 -1.99 17.67
N PRO A 99 -11.44 -0.69 17.70
CA PRO A 99 -12.80 -0.26 17.42
C PRO A 99 -13.20 -0.62 15.98
N LEU A 100 -14.47 -0.95 15.79
CA LEU A 100 -15.01 -1.19 14.45
C LEU A 100 -15.10 0.11 13.67
N VAL A 101 -14.73 0.04 12.41
CA VAL A 101 -14.77 1.20 11.50
C VAL A 101 -16.20 1.52 11.11
N GLN A 102 -16.55 2.81 11.19
CA GLN A 102 -17.84 3.35 10.81
C GLN A 102 -17.80 4.03 9.43
N GLU A 103 -18.98 4.28 8.86
CA GLU A 103 -19.14 5.00 7.59
C GLU A 103 -18.48 6.39 7.67
N GLY A 104 -17.72 6.76 6.64
CA GLY A 104 -17.06 8.07 6.54
C GLY A 104 -15.72 8.19 7.29
N GLU A 105 -15.33 7.22 8.09
CA GLU A 105 -14.07 7.28 8.84
C GLU A 105 -12.85 7.21 7.92
N LYS A 106 -11.75 7.79 8.40
CA LYS A 106 -10.44 7.66 7.76
C LYS A 106 -9.80 6.34 8.19
N ILE A 107 -9.44 5.54 7.22
CA ILE A 107 -8.75 4.26 7.40
C ILE A 107 -7.41 4.27 6.68
N LYS A 108 -6.61 3.27 6.98
CA LYS A 108 -5.45 2.87 6.19
C LYS A 108 -5.68 1.47 5.66
N TYR A 109 -5.28 1.18 4.42
CA TYR A 109 -5.35 -0.19 3.88
C TYR A 109 -4.01 -0.63 3.32
N ILE A 110 -3.76 -1.93 3.37
CA ILE A 110 -2.50 -2.54 2.99
C ILE A 110 -2.74 -3.85 2.23
N TYR A 111 -1.89 -4.13 1.25
CA TYR A 111 -1.94 -5.37 0.48
C TYR A 111 -1.38 -6.55 1.25
N LEU A 112 -2.00 -7.71 1.08
CA LEU A 112 -1.58 -8.98 1.67
C LEU A 112 -1.26 -10.01 0.60
N ARG A 113 -0.23 -10.81 0.85
CA ARG A 113 0.07 -12.01 0.08
C ARG A 113 -0.86 -13.16 0.47
N ARG A 114 -1.04 -14.09 -0.45
CA ARG A 114 -1.75 -15.35 -0.23
C ARG A 114 -0.76 -16.51 -0.21
N PRO A 115 -1.01 -17.57 0.57
CA PRO A 115 -2.15 -17.77 1.48
C PRO A 115 -2.04 -16.98 2.78
N ASN A 116 -3.16 -16.69 3.43
CA ASN A 116 -3.19 -16.03 4.74
C ASN A 116 -4.41 -16.45 5.58
N LYS A 117 -4.41 -16.05 6.85
CA LYS A 117 -5.41 -16.46 7.85
C LYS A 117 -6.76 -15.76 7.74
N ILE A 118 -6.90 -14.75 6.90
CA ILE A 118 -8.15 -14.00 6.69
C ILE A 118 -8.80 -14.39 5.36
N SER A 119 -9.17 -15.66 5.21
CA SER A 119 -9.84 -16.21 4.02
C SER A 119 -9.07 -16.00 2.71
N ASN A 120 -7.74 -15.97 2.75
CA ASN A 120 -6.88 -15.70 1.60
C ASN A 120 -7.20 -14.38 0.87
N GLU A 121 -7.63 -13.38 1.60
CA GLU A 121 -7.87 -12.05 1.04
C GLU A 121 -6.56 -11.29 0.81
N ASN A 122 -6.55 -10.42 -0.20
CA ASN A 122 -5.34 -9.70 -0.60
C ASN A 122 -5.26 -8.26 -0.04
N VAL A 123 -6.12 -7.93 0.92
CA VAL A 123 -6.19 -6.60 1.52
C VAL A 123 -6.76 -6.68 2.92
N ILE A 124 -6.27 -5.80 3.80
CA ILE A 124 -6.92 -5.47 5.07
C ILE A 124 -6.82 -3.97 5.31
N SER A 125 -7.85 -3.41 5.95
CA SER A 125 -7.83 -2.03 6.43
C SER A 125 -7.74 -2.00 7.96
N PHE A 126 -7.42 -0.83 8.50
CA PHE A 126 -7.39 -0.57 9.95
C PHE A 126 -7.51 0.93 10.19
N LEU A 127 -7.80 1.34 11.40
CA LEU A 127 -7.87 2.76 11.79
C LEU A 127 -6.45 3.31 12.03
N ASN A 128 -5.99 3.27 13.27
CA ASN A 128 -4.70 3.83 13.66
C ASN A 128 -3.61 2.77 13.82
N THR A 129 -3.96 1.61 14.38
CA THR A 129 -3.04 0.54 14.72
C THR A 129 -3.35 -0.70 13.90
N PHE A 130 -2.32 -1.31 13.31
CA PHE A 130 -2.44 -2.56 12.57
C PHE A 130 -2.85 -3.70 13.51
N PRO A 131 -3.87 -4.51 13.16
CA PRO A 131 -4.40 -5.57 14.03
C PRO A 131 -3.49 -6.82 14.02
N ARG A 132 -2.39 -6.77 14.75
CA ARG A 132 -1.36 -7.83 14.80
C ARG A 132 -1.90 -9.17 15.27
N GLU A 133 -2.92 -9.16 16.13
CA GLU A 133 -3.58 -10.36 16.65
C GLU A 133 -4.29 -11.18 15.57
N LEU A 134 -4.58 -10.59 14.41
CA LEU A 134 -5.09 -11.35 13.26
C LEU A 134 -4.03 -12.24 12.63
N GLY A 135 -2.74 -12.07 13.00
CA GLY A 135 -1.63 -12.92 12.57
C GLY A 135 -1.32 -12.83 11.08
N VAL A 136 -1.56 -11.68 10.46
CA VAL A 136 -1.32 -11.45 9.01
C VAL A 136 -0.18 -10.47 8.71
N GLU A 137 0.53 -9.99 9.72
CA GLU A 137 1.64 -9.04 9.53
C GLU A 137 2.75 -9.62 8.63
N GLY A 138 3.10 -10.89 8.82
CA GLY A 138 4.09 -11.60 7.98
C GLY A 138 3.62 -11.84 6.52
N GLN A 139 2.34 -11.64 6.22
CA GLN A 139 1.78 -11.75 4.88
C GLN A 139 1.60 -10.39 4.19
N ILE A 140 2.07 -9.29 4.78
CA ILE A 140 2.06 -7.99 4.10
C ILE A 140 2.86 -8.10 2.80
N ASP A 141 2.23 -7.73 1.69
CA ASP A 141 2.87 -7.68 0.38
C ASP A 141 3.62 -6.35 0.22
N ARG A 142 4.83 -6.29 0.79
CA ARG A 142 5.65 -5.08 0.78
C ARG A 142 6.11 -4.70 -0.62
N ASP A 143 6.31 -5.68 -1.51
CA ASP A 143 6.68 -5.40 -2.90
C ASP A 143 5.53 -4.75 -3.66
N ALA A 144 4.31 -5.29 -3.57
CA ALA A 144 3.13 -4.66 -4.15
C ALA A 144 2.85 -3.29 -3.53
N GLN A 145 3.05 -3.15 -2.21
CA GLN A 145 2.87 -1.89 -1.50
C GLN A 145 3.87 -0.83 -1.98
N PHE A 146 5.17 -1.17 -2.05
CA PHE A 146 6.24 -0.30 -2.55
C PHE A 146 6.00 0.11 -4.00
N LYS A 147 5.70 -0.88 -4.87
CA LYS A 147 5.39 -0.61 -6.27
C LYS A 147 4.27 0.41 -6.43
N LYS A 148 3.14 0.20 -5.75
CA LYS A 148 1.95 1.07 -5.89
C LYS A 148 2.08 2.42 -5.19
N ALA A 149 2.79 2.48 -4.06
CA ALA A 149 2.92 3.71 -3.28
C ALA A 149 4.06 4.61 -3.76
N PHE A 150 5.09 4.05 -4.38
CA PHE A 150 6.30 4.78 -4.76
C PHE A 150 6.68 4.61 -6.23
N LEU A 151 6.89 3.38 -6.73
CA LEU A 151 7.42 3.17 -8.09
C LEU A 151 6.44 3.60 -9.18
N ASP A 152 5.17 3.20 -9.12
CA ASP A 152 4.19 3.55 -10.16
C ASP A 152 3.99 5.07 -10.27
N PRO A 153 3.85 5.84 -9.16
CA PRO A 153 3.87 7.30 -9.22
C PRO A 153 5.17 7.90 -9.78
N LEU A 154 6.31 7.35 -9.39
CA LEU A 154 7.61 7.83 -9.85
C LEU A 154 7.81 7.59 -11.34
N ARG A 155 7.40 6.45 -11.88
CA ARG A 155 7.46 6.11 -13.31
C ARG A 155 6.73 7.11 -14.20
N ILE A 156 5.64 7.69 -13.74
CA ILE A 156 4.92 8.71 -14.50
C ILE A 156 5.83 9.92 -14.76
N ILE A 157 6.72 10.23 -13.82
CA ILE A 157 7.64 11.37 -13.93
C ILE A 157 8.90 10.98 -14.71
N THR A 158 9.51 9.85 -14.39
CA THR A 158 10.74 9.39 -15.02
C THR A 158 10.58 9.08 -16.50
N ASN A 159 9.41 8.57 -16.92
CA ASN A 159 9.09 8.32 -18.32
C ASN A 159 9.15 9.61 -19.18
N VAL A 160 8.88 10.78 -18.60
CA VAL A 160 8.95 12.06 -19.32
C VAL A 160 10.38 12.42 -19.71
N ILE A 161 11.36 12.01 -18.90
CA ILE A 161 12.79 12.28 -19.12
C ILE A 161 13.57 11.06 -19.65
N GLY A 162 12.86 9.94 -19.89
CA GLY A 162 13.44 8.71 -20.42
C GLY A 162 14.31 7.93 -19.43
N TRP A 163 14.12 8.11 -18.11
CA TRP A 163 14.86 7.39 -17.09
C TRP A 163 14.10 6.15 -16.60
N GLU A 164 14.86 5.09 -16.31
CA GLU A 164 14.30 3.86 -15.73
C GLU A 164 14.23 3.94 -14.22
N THR A 165 13.29 3.18 -13.62
CA THR A 165 13.14 3.04 -12.18
C THR A 165 13.61 1.70 -11.64
N GLU A 166 14.01 0.81 -12.53
CA GLU A 166 14.56 -0.51 -12.23
C GLU A 166 15.80 -0.74 -13.10
N LYS A 167 16.80 -1.43 -12.55
CA LYS A 167 17.95 -1.87 -13.34
C LYS A 167 17.45 -2.85 -14.40
N VAL A 168 17.65 -2.55 -15.67
CA VAL A 168 17.41 -3.50 -16.75
C VAL A 168 18.41 -4.65 -16.54
N SER A 169 17.92 -5.83 -16.22
CA SER A 169 18.76 -7.02 -16.20
C SER A 169 19.13 -7.34 -17.66
N ASN A 170 20.37 -7.05 -18.03
CA ASN A 170 20.91 -7.34 -19.38
C ASN A 170 21.03 -8.85 -19.68
N LEU A 171 20.07 -9.64 -19.24
CA LEU A 171 20.01 -11.07 -19.59
C LEU A 171 19.62 -11.31 -21.06
N GLU A 172 18.99 -10.33 -21.72
CA GLU A 172 18.64 -10.44 -23.13
C GLU A 172 19.87 -10.30 -24.08
N PHE A 173 20.98 -9.71 -23.61
CA PHE A 173 22.22 -9.62 -24.40
C PHE A 173 23.08 -10.90 -24.39
N LEU A 174 22.75 -11.88 -23.57
CA LEU A 174 23.50 -13.16 -23.49
C LEU A 174 23.00 -14.22 -24.45
N PHE A 175 21.90 -13.96 -25.16
CA PHE A 175 21.27 -14.91 -26.10
C PHE A 175 21.05 -14.32 -27.50
N ALA A 176 21.72 -13.21 -27.82
CA ALA A 176 21.74 -12.67 -29.18
C ALA A 176 22.99 -13.10 -29.95
#